data_0338f13abf2dc5cf3819627ae14f4bcc
#
_entry.id   0338f13abf2dc5cf3819627ae14f4bcc
#
_cell.length_a   1.000
_cell.length_b   1.000
_cell.length_c   1.000
_cell.angle_alpha   90.00
_cell.angle_beta   90.00
_cell.angle_gamma   90.00
#
_symmetry.space_group_name_H-M   'P 1'
#
loop_
_entity.id
_entity.type
_entity.pdbx_description
1 polymer ?
#
loop_
_entity_poly.entity_id
_entity_poly.type
_entity_poly.pdbx_seq_one_letter_code
_entity_poly.pdbx_strand_id
1 'polypeptide(L)'
;MSGTESRLLTACLSVTLGVMLGAPSVAGAQQALTWDQVKAKFEAANPVLKSDQANVDEMKAEEITAYLRPNPQFTMTEDGTAIAPHNGGYSPFKGTDLSPNFSYLHERDHKRELRLESAKEGTQIAASQHEDLDRTLLFGLRSAFVQTLEAKAVLELAKADLEYYDKIIDISKARFAAGDLAQIDLDRIELLRVQYETEIQTAIVNLRTAKIALLQLLNDRTPVDQFDVSGPFDFAADLKPLTDFEQSALDARPDLRAAVQAIDQAKTNHKLAIANGSTDPTFSAWYTYNSSNNNSNGIQTLGLSVEVPLRIFDRNQGEKQRTLIDIDRNQQLTDAARAQVFGDVDSAYEQVRSNIELLKPYKAQYRDQATRVRDTVTYAYQHGGASLMDFLNAQSDYRVVQLAYLQLVGAYLTAAGQLNLAVGREVIP
;
A
#
# COMPACT_ATOMS: atom_id res chain seq x y z
N MET A 1 -6.93 -72.47 13.46
CA MET A 1 -5.86 -72.90 14.39
C MET A 1 -5.21 -71.60 14.80
N SER A 2 -5.58 -71.18 15.93
CA SER A 2 -4.93 -71.02 17.24
C SER A 2 -3.90 -69.89 17.18
N GLY A 3 -3.83 -68.97 18.06
CA GLY A 3 -4.46 -68.75 19.36
C GLY A 3 -3.91 -67.43 19.91
N THR A 4 -4.76 -66.75 20.55
CA THR A 4 -4.69 -66.08 21.85
C THR A 4 -3.31 -65.80 22.46
N GLU A 5 -3.07 -64.58 22.91
CA GLU A 5 -2.96 -64.31 24.36
C GLU A 5 -3.01 -62.78 24.67
N SER A 6 -3.90 -62.47 25.58
CA SER A 6 -4.10 -61.25 26.28
C SER A 6 -3.01 -60.99 27.32
N ARG A 7 -2.61 -59.73 27.51
CA ARG A 7 -2.07 -59.24 28.82
C ARG A 7 -2.67 -57.88 29.15
N LEU A 8 -3.61 -57.91 30.10
CA LEU A 8 -4.01 -56.82 30.94
C LEU A 8 -2.80 -56.30 31.77
N LEU A 9 -2.58 -54.99 31.75
CA LEU A 9 -1.78 -54.34 32.74
C LEU A 9 -2.56 -53.10 33.25
N THR A 10 -3.04 -53.29 34.45
CA THR A 10 -3.68 -52.31 35.34
C THR A 10 -2.63 -51.22 35.66
N ALA A 11 -2.93 -49.98 35.37
CA ALA A 11 -2.12 -48.86 35.87
C ALA A 11 -3.04 -47.87 36.62
N CYS A 12 -2.71 -47.66 37.87
CA CYS A 12 -3.37 -46.83 38.86
C CYS A 12 -3.54 -45.38 38.42
N LEU A 13 -4.78 -44.91 38.61
CA LEU A 13 -5.22 -43.51 38.50
C LEU A 13 -4.75 -42.76 39.76
N SER A 14 -3.68 -41.99 39.72
CA SER A 14 -3.35 -41.00 40.74
C SER A 14 -3.85 -39.64 40.26
N VAL A 15 -4.98 -39.22 40.84
CA VAL A 15 -5.54 -37.88 40.69
C VAL A 15 -4.71 -36.91 41.52
N THR A 16 -3.80 -36.18 40.93
CA THR A 16 -3.19 -35.00 41.53
C THR A 16 -4.05 -33.77 41.21
N LEU A 17 -4.76 -33.31 42.22
CA LEU A 17 -5.53 -32.05 42.22
C LEU A 17 -4.52 -30.88 42.21
N GLY A 18 -4.13 -30.42 41.04
CA GLY A 18 -3.32 -29.21 40.84
C GLY A 18 -4.19 -27.97 41.04
N VAL A 19 -4.07 -27.34 42.22
CA VAL A 19 -4.59 -25.98 42.43
C VAL A 19 -3.82 -25.04 41.50
N MET A 20 -4.40 -24.69 40.35
CA MET A 20 -3.94 -23.56 39.56
C MET A 20 -4.24 -22.27 40.35
N LEU A 21 -3.26 -21.77 41.05
CA LEU A 21 -3.20 -20.37 41.46
C LEU A 21 -3.16 -19.53 40.20
N GLY A 22 -4.32 -19.01 39.77
CA GLY A 22 -4.41 -18.00 38.76
C GLY A 22 -3.64 -16.76 39.21
N ALA A 23 -2.42 -16.59 38.69
CA ALA A 23 -1.76 -15.30 38.78
C ALA A 23 -2.69 -14.26 38.13
N PRO A 24 -3.00 -13.13 38.80
CA PRO A 24 -3.70 -12.06 38.14
C PRO A 24 -2.82 -11.63 36.97
N SER A 25 -3.33 -11.79 35.74
CA SER A 25 -2.75 -11.13 34.58
C SER A 25 -2.81 -9.63 34.91
N VAL A 26 -1.67 -9.08 35.32
CA VAL A 26 -1.45 -7.64 35.32
C VAL A 26 -1.71 -7.25 33.86
N ALA A 27 -2.86 -6.66 33.61
CA ALA A 27 -3.11 -5.96 32.36
C ALA A 27 -2.06 -4.85 32.30
N GLY A 28 -0.91 -5.17 31.74
CA GLY A 28 0.14 -4.21 31.48
C GLY A 28 -0.51 -3.11 30.64
N ALA A 29 -0.46 -1.89 31.10
CA ALA A 29 -0.83 -0.73 30.30
C ALA A 29 -0.05 -0.89 28.98
N GLN A 30 -0.76 -1.14 27.89
CA GLN A 30 -0.15 -1.36 26.59
C GLN A 30 0.63 -0.08 26.28
N GLN A 31 1.94 -0.21 26.12
CA GLN A 31 2.82 0.93 25.90
C GLN A 31 2.40 1.62 24.59
N ALA A 32 2.20 2.93 24.64
CA ALA A 32 1.82 3.71 23.47
C ALA A 32 2.87 3.50 22.33
N LEU A 33 2.40 3.15 21.14
CA LEU A 33 3.25 2.82 20.01
C LEU A 33 3.92 4.06 19.45
N THR A 34 5.23 3.97 19.19
CA THR A 34 5.98 4.99 18.44
C THR A 34 5.74 4.86 16.94
N TRP A 35 6.15 5.89 16.17
CA TRP A 35 6.06 5.84 14.71
C TRP A 35 6.74 4.59 14.12
N ASP A 36 7.97 4.28 14.53
CA ASP A 36 8.71 3.13 14.01
C ASP A 36 7.99 1.80 14.31
N GLN A 37 7.39 1.68 15.48
CA GLN A 37 6.60 0.50 15.85
C GLN A 37 5.32 0.38 15.03
N VAL A 38 4.64 1.51 14.78
CA VAL A 38 3.44 1.57 13.93
C VAL A 38 3.79 1.19 12.50
N LYS A 39 4.88 1.74 11.94
CA LYS A 39 5.39 1.43 10.61
C LYS A 39 5.72 -0.06 10.47
N ALA A 40 6.54 -0.61 11.37
CA ALA A 40 6.91 -2.03 11.35
C ALA A 40 5.68 -2.97 11.43
N LYS A 41 4.70 -2.61 12.26
CA LYS A 41 3.45 -3.37 12.38
C LYS A 41 2.62 -3.31 11.10
N PHE A 42 2.57 -2.17 10.45
CA PHE A 42 1.89 -1.97 9.18
C PHE A 42 2.51 -2.80 8.06
N GLU A 43 3.82 -2.71 7.85
CA GLU A 43 4.55 -3.46 6.84
C GLU A 43 4.38 -4.99 7.02
N ALA A 44 4.38 -5.47 8.28
CA ALA A 44 4.19 -6.87 8.60
C ALA A 44 2.76 -7.39 8.38
N ALA A 45 1.73 -6.54 8.53
CA ALA A 45 0.34 -6.99 8.61
C ALA A 45 -0.54 -6.54 7.43
N ASN A 46 -0.16 -5.49 6.70
CA ASN A 46 -1.02 -4.87 5.70
C ASN A 46 -1.34 -5.84 4.53
N PRO A 47 -2.63 -6.16 4.27
CA PRO A 47 -2.99 -7.11 3.25
C PRO A 47 -2.82 -6.57 1.82
N VAL A 48 -2.86 -5.23 1.63
CA VAL A 48 -2.67 -4.61 0.31
C VAL A 48 -1.22 -4.75 -0.13
N LEU A 49 -0.24 -4.48 0.76
CA LEU A 49 1.18 -4.71 0.47
C LEU A 49 1.48 -6.19 0.18
N LYS A 50 0.90 -7.10 0.95
CA LYS A 50 1.06 -8.54 0.72
C LYS A 50 0.47 -9.00 -0.61
N SER A 51 -0.69 -8.47 -0.98
CA SER A 51 -1.32 -8.77 -2.27
C SER A 51 -0.49 -8.27 -3.43
N ASP A 52 0.08 -7.07 -3.31
CA ASP A 52 0.91 -6.50 -4.37
C ASP A 52 2.29 -7.17 -4.47
N GLN A 53 2.88 -7.58 -3.32
CA GLN A 53 4.06 -8.46 -3.35
C GLN A 53 3.77 -9.78 -4.07
N ALA A 54 2.57 -10.36 -3.89
CA ALA A 54 2.18 -11.57 -4.62
C ALA A 54 2.09 -11.32 -6.14
N ASN A 55 1.66 -10.12 -6.58
CA ASN A 55 1.71 -9.73 -7.98
C ASN A 55 3.14 -9.73 -8.55
N VAL A 56 4.12 -9.23 -7.79
CA VAL A 56 5.55 -9.32 -8.17
C VAL A 56 6.00 -10.78 -8.29
N ASP A 57 5.54 -11.65 -7.39
CA ASP A 57 5.89 -13.07 -7.42
C ASP A 57 5.19 -13.82 -8.58
N GLU A 58 3.98 -13.41 -8.98
CA GLU A 58 3.31 -13.87 -10.21
C GLU A 58 4.11 -13.48 -11.46
N MET A 59 4.61 -12.24 -11.56
CA MET A 59 5.48 -11.82 -12.65
C MET A 59 6.77 -12.66 -12.74
N LYS A 60 7.38 -12.99 -11.59
CA LYS A 60 8.54 -13.92 -11.54
C LYS A 60 8.20 -15.33 -12.06
N ALA A 61 7.00 -15.82 -11.76
CA ALA A 61 6.53 -17.11 -12.28
C ALA A 61 6.33 -17.07 -13.79
N GLU A 62 5.89 -15.92 -14.34
CA GLU A 62 5.79 -15.73 -15.80
C GLU A 62 7.14 -15.74 -16.51
N GLU A 63 8.24 -15.34 -15.85
CA GLU A 63 9.59 -15.48 -16.41
C GLU A 63 9.91 -16.94 -16.75
N ILE A 64 9.46 -17.89 -15.91
CA ILE A 64 9.64 -19.32 -16.17
C ILE A 64 8.89 -19.71 -17.45
N THR A 65 7.64 -19.29 -17.57
CA THR A 65 6.79 -19.58 -18.74
C THR A 65 7.37 -18.94 -20.00
N ALA A 66 7.84 -17.70 -19.93
CA ALA A 66 8.43 -16.97 -21.06
C ALA A 66 9.67 -17.67 -21.65
N TYR A 67 10.40 -18.41 -20.82
CA TYR A 67 11.61 -19.14 -21.24
C TYR A 67 11.32 -20.57 -21.71
N LEU A 68 10.10 -21.07 -21.59
CA LEU A 68 9.78 -22.43 -22.02
C LEU A 68 9.84 -22.55 -23.55
N ARG A 69 10.29 -23.71 -24.00
CA ARG A 69 10.22 -24.10 -25.42
C ARG A 69 8.84 -24.61 -25.72
N PRO A 70 8.38 -24.48 -26.99
CA PRO A 70 7.17 -25.17 -27.43
C PRO A 70 7.29 -26.69 -27.17
N ASN A 71 6.21 -27.27 -26.65
CA ASN A 71 6.20 -28.72 -26.41
C ASN A 71 6.21 -29.48 -27.73
N PRO A 72 6.94 -30.61 -27.86
CA PRO A 72 6.76 -31.54 -28.93
C PRO A 72 5.30 -32.03 -28.98
N GLN A 73 4.76 -32.23 -30.19
CA GLN A 73 3.42 -32.75 -30.36
C GLN A 73 3.51 -34.21 -30.82
N PHE A 74 2.68 -35.04 -30.23
CA PHE A 74 2.43 -36.41 -30.66
C PHE A 74 1.03 -36.50 -31.27
N THR A 75 0.94 -36.95 -32.49
CA THR A 75 -0.33 -37.17 -33.22
C THR A 75 -0.41 -38.59 -33.67
N MET A 76 -1.53 -39.27 -33.42
CA MET A 76 -1.83 -40.57 -34.00
C MET A 76 -2.91 -40.37 -35.04
N THR A 77 -2.61 -40.75 -36.27
CA THR A 77 -3.56 -40.68 -37.37
C THR A 77 -3.92 -42.08 -37.83
N GLU A 78 -5.20 -42.34 -37.97
CA GLU A 78 -5.75 -43.51 -38.65
C GLU A 78 -6.50 -43.01 -39.87
N ASP A 79 -6.13 -43.52 -41.02
CA ASP A 79 -6.73 -43.12 -42.29
C ASP A 79 -7.06 -44.36 -43.14
N GLY A 80 -8.04 -44.25 -44.03
CA GLY A 80 -8.45 -45.33 -44.93
C GLY A 80 -9.45 -46.29 -44.32
N THR A 81 -10.07 -46.00 -43.18
CA THR A 81 -11.16 -46.85 -42.62
C THR A 81 -12.36 -46.79 -43.56
N ALA A 82 -12.77 -47.98 -44.10
CA ALA A 82 -13.92 -48.07 -44.99
C ALA A 82 -15.24 -47.93 -44.22
N ILE A 83 -16.05 -46.96 -44.61
CA ILE A 83 -17.36 -46.68 -44.01
C ILE A 83 -18.53 -47.33 -44.78
N ALA A 84 -18.25 -47.94 -45.94
CA ALA A 84 -19.25 -48.65 -46.76
C ALA A 84 -18.64 -49.92 -47.39
N PRO A 85 -19.48 -50.92 -47.76
CA PRO A 85 -19.01 -52.10 -48.43
C PRO A 85 -18.36 -51.77 -49.79
N HIS A 86 -17.24 -52.43 -50.10
CA HIS A 86 -16.55 -52.35 -51.38
C HIS A 86 -16.45 -53.77 -51.97
N ASN A 87 -16.79 -53.93 -53.28
CA ASN A 87 -16.81 -55.22 -54.01
C ASN A 87 -17.59 -56.33 -53.30
N GLY A 88 -18.76 -56.00 -52.69
CA GLY A 88 -19.64 -56.94 -52.04
C GLY A 88 -19.24 -57.41 -50.62
N GLY A 89 -18.14 -56.91 -50.08
CA GLY A 89 -17.66 -57.19 -48.74
C GLY A 89 -17.45 -55.94 -47.90
N TYR A 90 -17.72 -55.99 -46.58
CA TYR A 90 -17.44 -54.92 -45.61
C TYR A 90 -16.27 -55.33 -44.73
N SER A 91 -15.15 -54.66 -44.91
CA SER A 91 -13.93 -54.85 -44.12
C SER A 91 -13.37 -53.48 -43.70
N PRO A 92 -13.89 -52.90 -42.64
CA PRO A 92 -13.61 -51.49 -42.27
C PRO A 92 -12.12 -51.18 -42.07
N PHE A 93 -11.33 -52.09 -41.59
CA PHE A 93 -9.90 -51.90 -41.28
C PHE A 93 -8.95 -52.46 -42.33
N LYS A 94 -9.48 -52.99 -43.45
CA LYS A 94 -8.60 -53.49 -44.52
C LYS A 94 -8.07 -52.33 -45.33
N GLY A 95 -6.75 -52.08 -45.28
CA GLY A 95 -6.08 -50.97 -45.96
C GLY A 95 -6.01 -49.70 -45.12
N THR A 96 -6.33 -49.78 -43.84
CA THR A 96 -6.16 -48.67 -42.93
C THR A 96 -4.67 -48.38 -42.68
N ASP A 97 -4.30 -47.14 -42.76
CA ASP A 97 -2.98 -46.63 -42.43
C ASP A 97 -2.98 -46.10 -41.00
N LEU A 98 -2.10 -46.61 -40.15
CA LEU A 98 -1.86 -46.13 -38.82
C LEU A 98 -0.55 -45.41 -38.74
N SER A 99 -0.60 -44.12 -38.37
CA SER A 99 0.57 -43.22 -38.44
C SER A 99 0.77 -42.42 -37.16
N PRO A 100 1.59 -42.91 -36.20
CA PRO A 100 2.13 -42.05 -35.16
C PRO A 100 3.12 -41.05 -35.75
N ASN A 101 2.95 -39.75 -35.33
CA ASN A 101 3.77 -38.64 -35.77
C ASN A 101 4.27 -37.83 -34.54
N PHE A 102 5.52 -37.53 -34.51
CA PHE A 102 6.15 -36.57 -33.57
C PHE A 102 6.56 -35.33 -34.36
N SER A 103 6.18 -34.14 -33.84
CA SER A 103 6.59 -32.88 -34.39
C SER A 103 7.17 -31.95 -33.34
N TYR A 104 8.15 -31.15 -33.73
CA TYR A 104 8.81 -30.18 -32.88
C TYR A 104 9.05 -28.88 -33.62
N LEU A 105 8.50 -27.75 -33.04
CA LEU A 105 8.75 -26.41 -33.51
C LEU A 105 10.09 -25.90 -32.98
N HIS A 106 11.00 -25.52 -33.85
CA HIS A 106 12.28 -24.93 -33.47
C HIS A 106 12.21 -23.41 -33.62
N GLU A 107 12.13 -22.71 -32.47
CA GLU A 107 12.16 -21.24 -32.46
C GLU A 107 13.55 -20.71 -32.79
N ARG A 108 13.57 -19.70 -33.67
CA ARG A 108 14.80 -19.03 -34.15
C ARG A 108 14.88 -17.58 -33.64
N ASP A 109 15.96 -16.90 -33.96
CA ASP A 109 16.19 -15.47 -33.77
C ASP A 109 16.00 -15.03 -32.29
N HIS A 110 16.43 -15.87 -31.39
CA HIS A 110 16.40 -15.59 -29.92
C HIS A 110 15.03 -15.21 -29.36
N LYS A 111 13.93 -15.65 -30.00
CA LYS A 111 12.57 -15.32 -29.54
C LYS A 111 12.32 -15.65 -28.10
N ARG A 112 12.80 -16.82 -27.66
CA ARG A 112 12.67 -17.27 -26.28
C ARG A 112 13.44 -16.39 -25.30
N GLU A 113 14.68 -16.04 -25.64
CA GLU A 113 15.53 -15.17 -24.84
C GLU A 113 14.94 -13.77 -24.74
N LEU A 114 14.39 -13.23 -25.83
CA LEU A 114 13.72 -11.92 -25.85
C LEU A 114 12.41 -11.92 -25.05
N ARG A 115 11.64 -13.04 -25.07
CA ARG A 115 10.46 -13.18 -24.20
C ARG A 115 10.87 -13.17 -22.73
N LEU A 116 11.92 -13.89 -22.37
CA LEU A 116 12.45 -13.89 -21.00
C LEU A 116 12.95 -12.51 -20.58
N GLU A 117 13.70 -11.81 -21.45
CA GLU A 117 14.19 -10.46 -21.18
C GLU A 117 13.02 -9.51 -20.92
N SER A 118 12.01 -9.51 -21.78
CA SER A 118 10.79 -8.70 -21.59
C SER A 118 10.03 -9.05 -20.32
N ALA A 119 9.92 -10.34 -19.95
CA ALA A 119 9.27 -10.76 -18.72
C ALA A 119 10.04 -10.28 -17.49
N LYS A 120 11.38 -10.37 -17.48
CA LYS A 120 12.23 -9.84 -16.41
C LYS A 120 12.10 -8.33 -16.23
N GLU A 121 12.07 -7.59 -17.35
CA GLU A 121 11.84 -6.15 -17.33
C GLU A 121 10.43 -5.83 -16.76
N GLY A 122 9.42 -6.64 -17.11
CA GLY A 122 8.08 -6.57 -16.52
C GLY A 122 8.09 -6.79 -15.00
N THR A 123 8.85 -7.79 -14.53
CA THR A 123 9.03 -8.03 -13.09
C THR A 123 9.70 -6.84 -12.39
N GLN A 124 10.69 -6.20 -13.03
CA GLN A 124 11.36 -5.01 -12.47
C GLN A 124 10.40 -3.83 -12.38
N ILE A 125 9.55 -3.62 -13.39
CA ILE A 125 8.52 -2.59 -13.37
C ILE A 125 7.53 -2.86 -12.22
N ALA A 126 7.03 -4.09 -12.08
CA ALA A 126 6.13 -4.48 -11.00
C ALA A 126 6.77 -4.27 -9.61
N ALA A 127 8.06 -4.59 -9.45
CA ALA A 127 8.78 -4.34 -8.21
C ALA A 127 8.89 -2.83 -7.90
N SER A 128 9.16 -2.00 -8.91
CA SER A 128 9.19 -0.54 -8.73
C SER A 128 7.81 0.03 -8.40
N GLN A 129 6.75 -0.50 -8.99
CA GLN A 129 5.37 -0.14 -8.67
C GLN A 129 4.97 -0.56 -7.25
N HIS A 130 5.46 -1.72 -6.78
CA HIS A 130 5.28 -2.17 -5.40
C HIS A 130 5.94 -1.21 -4.40
N GLU A 131 7.17 -0.76 -4.66
CA GLU A 131 7.83 0.24 -3.82
C GLU A 131 7.08 1.59 -3.83
N ASP A 132 6.47 1.97 -4.95
CA ASP A 132 5.64 3.18 -5.05
C ASP A 132 4.33 3.07 -4.27
N LEU A 133 3.69 1.90 -4.31
CA LEU A 133 2.51 1.61 -3.51
C LEU A 133 2.84 1.66 -2.01
N ASP A 134 3.95 1.04 -1.58
CA ASP A 134 4.41 1.08 -0.18
C ASP A 134 4.60 2.52 0.29
N ARG A 135 5.32 3.34 -0.47
CA ARG A 135 5.52 4.76 -0.23
C ARG A 135 4.20 5.52 -0.04
N THR A 136 3.23 5.26 -0.91
CA THR A 136 1.92 5.93 -0.88
C THR A 136 1.11 5.50 0.34
N LEU A 137 1.12 4.23 0.67
CA LEU A 137 0.43 3.70 1.83
C LEU A 137 1.07 4.16 3.15
N LEU A 138 2.40 4.25 3.19
CA LEU A 138 3.12 4.80 4.35
C LEU A 138 2.78 6.28 4.60
N PHE A 139 2.57 7.07 3.56
CA PHE A 139 2.06 8.44 3.72
C PHE A 139 0.66 8.45 4.35
N GLY A 140 -0.24 7.59 3.88
CA GLY A 140 -1.58 7.45 4.47
C GLY A 140 -1.52 7.05 5.95
N LEU A 141 -0.63 6.12 6.29
CA LEU A 141 -0.36 5.72 7.67
C LEU A 141 0.18 6.87 8.52
N ARG A 142 1.17 7.62 8.00
CA ARG A 142 1.76 8.79 8.69
C ARG A 142 0.71 9.86 8.96
N SER A 143 -0.15 10.14 7.98
CA SER A 143 -1.23 11.10 8.13
C SER A 143 -2.22 10.69 9.23
N ALA A 144 -2.63 9.42 9.28
CA ALA A 144 -3.51 8.90 10.33
C ALA A 144 -2.84 8.92 11.72
N PHE A 145 -1.52 8.65 11.78
CA PHE A 145 -0.74 8.75 13.01
C PHE A 145 -0.69 10.20 13.52
N VAL A 146 -0.38 11.17 12.65
CA VAL A 146 -0.36 12.60 12.97
C VAL A 146 -1.74 13.08 13.44
N GLN A 147 -2.83 12.70 12.74
CA GLN A 147 -4.19 13.03 13.15
C GLN A 147 -4.53 12.47 14.54
N THR A 148 -4.01 11.29 14.88
CA THR A 148 -4.22 10.71 16.22
C THR A 148 -3.46 11.51 17.29
N LEU A 149 -2.23 11.95 17.00
CA LEU A 149 -1.47 12.82 17.90
C LEU A 149 -2.13 14.19 18.09
N GLU A 150 -2.62 14.80 16.99
CA GLU A 150 -3.36 16.07 17.03
C GLU A 150 -4.62 15.95 17.88
N ALA A 151 -5.45 14.93 17.62
CA ALA A 151 -6.67 14.70 18.39
C ALA A 151 -6.39 14.47 19.87
N LYS A 152 -5.28 13.82 20.22
CA LYS A 152 -4.83 13.64 21.59
C LYS A 152 -4.44 14.98 22.24
N ALA A 153 -3.68 15.81 21.52
CA ALA A 153 -3.27 17.14 21.99
C ALA A 153 -4.49 18.07 22.19
N VAL A 154 -5.46 18.01 21.28
CA VAL A 154 -6.71 18.79 21.40
C VAL A 154 -7.54 18.33 22.60
N LEU A 155 -7.62 17.02 22.87
CA LEU A 155 -8.32 16.51 24.06
C LEU A 155 -7.65 16.96 25.35
N GLU A 156 -6.32 16.93 25.42
CA GLU A 156 -5.58 17.41 26.60
C GLU A 156 -5.79 18.93 26.82
N LEU A 157 -5.81 19.72 25.75
CA LEU A 157 -6.15 21.15 25.82
C LEU A 157 -7.58 21.34 26.36
N ALA A 158 -8.58 20.63 25.80
CA ALA A 158 -9.98 20.75 26.24
C ALA A 158 -10.18 20.38 27.73
N LYS A 159 -9.46 19.34 28.21
CA LYS A 159 -9.49 18.97 29.63
C LYS A 159 -8.87 20.05 30.52
N ALA A 160 -7.72 20.59 30.12
CA ALA A 160 -7.05 21.66 30.86
C ALA A 160 -7.92 22.93 30.93
N ASP A 161 -8.62 23.24 29.84
CA ASP A 161 -9.53 24.39 29.77
C ASP A 161 -10.74 24.20 30.71
N LEU A 162 -11.34 23.00 30.76
CA LEU A 162 -12.44 22.73 31.69
C LEU A 162 -11.96 22.80 33.15
N GLU A 163 -10.81 22.20 33.48
CA GLU A 163 -10.24 22.25 34.84
C GLU A 163 -9.97 23.71 35.27
N TYR A 164 -9.43 24.51 34.37
CA TYR A 164 -9.24 25.94 34.62
C TYR A 164 -10.56 26.67 34.85
N TYR A 165 -11.58 26.37 34.03
CA TYR A 165 -12.89 26.98 34.11
C TYR A 165 -13.65 26.59 35.42
N ASP A 166 -13.54 25.34 35.85
CA ASP A 166 -14.13 24.87 37.10
C ASP A 166 -13.58 25.67 38.32
N LYS A 167 -12.27 25.99 38.33
CA LYS A 167 -11.68 26.87 39.37
C LYS A 167 -12.31 28.28 39.36
N ILE A 168 -12.65 28.78 38.18
CA ILE A 168 -13.33 30.11 38.03
C ILE A 168 -14.76 30.04 38.55
N ILE A 169 -15.48 28.96 38.31
CA ILE A 169 -16.84 28.73 38.86
C ILE A 169 -16.78 28.74 40.40
N ASP A 170 -15.83 28.04 41.02
CA ASP A 170 -15.69 28.01 42.47
C ASP A 170 -15.43 29.41 43.06
N ILE A 171 -14.55 30.19 42.43
CA ILE A 171 -14.28 31.57 42.83
C ILE A 171 -15.53 32.43 42.64
N SER A 172 -16.26 32.28 41.55
CA SER A 172 -17.48 33.05 41.28
C SER A 172 -18.60 32.71 42.26
N LYS A 173 -18.75 31.44 42.70
CA LYS A 173 -19.66 31.04 43.77
C LYS A 173 -19.31 31.69 45.10
N ALA A 174 -18.05 31.75 45.47
CA ALA A 174 -17.59 32.43 46.66
C ALA A 174 -17.89 33.94 46.64
N ARG A 175 -17.68 34.60 45.50
CA ARG A 175 -18.00 36.02 45.29
C ARG A 175 -19.52 36.27 45.36
N PHE A 176 -20.32 35.39 44.79
CA PHE A 176 -21.78 35.50 44.88
C PHE A 176 -22.24 35.37 46.34
N ALA A 177 -21.71 34.41 47.08
CA ALA A 177 -22.02 34.25 48.50
C ALA A 177 -21.60 35.45 49.36
N ALA A 178 -20.54 36.18 48.93
CA ALA A 178 -20.12 37.44 49.58
C ALA A 178 -20.95 38.67 49.14
N GLY A 179 -21.82 38.53 48.13
CA GLY A 179 -22.61 39.63 47.58
C GLY A 179 -21.89 40.46 46.51
N ASP A 180 -20.71 40.04 46.03
CA ASP A 180 -19.86 40.77 45.10
C ASP A 180 -20.13 40.36 43.62
N LEU A 181 -21.07 39.46 43.37
CA LEU A 181 -21.44 38.99 42.03
C LEU A 181 -22.96 38.89 41.91
N ALA A 182 -23.52 39.30 40.78
CA ALA A 182 -24.93 39.15 40.50
C ALA A 182 -25.29 37.69 40.14
N GLN A 183 -26.51 37.24 40.51
CA GLN A 183 -27.01 35.88 40.22
C GLN A 183 -26.91 35.57 38.70
N ILE A 184 -27.33 36.56 37.86
CA ILE A 184 -27.33 36.38 36.40
C ILE A 184 -25.94 36.15 35.83
N ASP A 185 -24.88 36.70 36.44
CA ASP A 185 -23.50 36.48 36.01
C ASP A 185 -23.01 35.07 36.44
N LEU A 186 -23.39 34.62 37.65
CA LEU A 186 -23.10 33.25 38.08
C LEU A 186 -23.81 32.24 37.19
N ASP A 187 -25.11 32.41 36.92
CA ASP A 187 -25.89 31.53 36.04
C ASP A 187 -25.25 31.46 34.62
N ARG A 188 -24.76 32.58 34.09
CA ARG A 188 -24.10 32.65 32.77
C ARG A 188 -22.78 31.88 32.78
N ILE A 189 -21.97 31.96 33.84
CA ILE A 189 -20.75 31.21 34.00
C ILE A 189 -21.03 29.71 34.05
N GLU A 190 -22.01 29.30 34.89
CA GLU A 190 -22.39 27.89 35.00
C GLU A 190 -22.95 27.32 33.71
N LEU A 191 -23.73 28.09 32.98
CA LEU A 191 -24.25 27.67 31.66
C LEU A 191 -23.14 27.43 30.64
N LEU A 192 -22.10 28.28 30.62
CA LEU A 192 -20.98 28.15 29.70
C LEU A 192 -20.15 26.89 29.98
N ARG A 193 -20.16 26.33 31.17
CA ARG A 193 -19.51 25.06 31.50
C ARG A 193 -19.97 23.91 30.58
N VAL A 194 -21.25 23.90 30.21
CA VAL A 194 -21.84 22.92 29.31
C VAL A 194 -21.14 22.91 27.95
N GLN A 195 -20.67 24.08 27.47
CA GLN A 195 -19.91 24.16 26.21
C GLN A 195 -18.55 23.44 26.35
N TYR A 196 -17.81 23.63 27.46
CA TYR A 196 -16.54 22.94 27.70
C TYR A 196 -16.72 21.42 27.81
N GLU A 197 -17.78 20.96 28.47
CA GLU A 197 -18.12 19.53 28.54
C GLU A 197 -18.39 18.95 27.13
N THR A 198 -19.15 19.70 26.30
CA THR A 198 -19.45 19.31 24.91
C THR A 198 -18.18 19.23 24.08
N GLU A 199 -17.24 20.17 24.28
CA GLU A 199 -15.94 20.16 23.57
C GLU A 199 -15.09 18.95 23.96
N ILE A 200 -15.05 18.58 25.24
CA ILE A 200 -14.36 17.35 25.68
C ILE A 200 -14.99 16.12 25.03
N GLN A 201 -16.33 16.01 25.03
CA GLN A 201 -17.00 14.86 24.41
C GLN A 201 -16.69 14.78 22.91
N THR A 202 -16.68 15.91 22.23
CA THR A 202 -16.29 16.00 20.81
C THR A 202 -14.85 15.57 20.61
N ALA A 203 -13.92 16.04 21.42
CA ALA A 203 -12.52 15.68 21.35
C ALA A 203 -12.27 14.18 21.63
N ILE A 204 -13.02 13.59 22.58
CA ILE A 204 -12.99 12.14 22.86
C ILE A 204 -13.43 11.36 21.61
N VAL A 205 -14.54 11.75 20.98
CA VAL A 205 -15.02 11.08 19.76
C VAL A 205 -14.01 11.20 18.64
N ASN A 206 -13.44 12.39 18.42
CA ASN A 206 -12.43 12.62 17.40
C ASN A 206 -11.17 11.76 17.62
N LEU A 207 -10.67 11.67 18.84
CA LEU A 207 -9.54 10.81 19.18
C LEU A 207 -9.86 9.32 18.94
N ARG A 208 -11.04 8.86 19.35
CA ARG A 208 -11.46 7.46 19.12
C ARG A 208 -11.58 7.16 17.63
N THR A 209 -12.14 8.08 16.86
CA THR A 209 -12.27 7.93 15.40
C THR A 209 -10.90 7.89 14.71
N ALA A 210 -9.97 8.76 15.10
CA ALA A 210 -8.60 8.75 14.59
C ALA A 210 -7.86 7.44 14.93
N LYS A 211 -8.00 6.93 16.16
CA LYS A 211 -7.46 5.62 16.57
C LYS A 211 -8.07 4.47 15.76
N ILE A 212 -9.38 4.49 15.49
CA ILE A 212 -10.05 3.47 14.67
C ILE A 212 -9.50 3.50 13.23
N ALA A 213 -9.32 4.67 12.63
CA ALA A 213 -8.74 4.80 11.30
C ALA A 213 -7.31 4.23 11.25
N LEU A 214 -6.50 4.49 12.25
CA LEU A 214 -5.14 3.96 12.37
C LEU A 214 -5.15 2.43 12.55
N LEU A 215 -6.00 1.88 13.42
CA LEU A 215 -6.17 0.44 13.62
C LEU A 215 -6.62 -0.28 12.35
N GLN A 216 -7.49 0.36 11.56
CA GLN A 216 -7.91 -0.17 10.25
C GLN A 216 -6.74 -0.31 9.29
N LEU A 217 -5.87 0.71 9.20
CA LEU A 217 -4.66 0.64 8.37
C LEU A 217 -3.70 -0.44 8.83
N LEU A 218 -3.59 -0.65 10.15
CA LEU A 218 -2.76 -1.69 10.76
C LEU A 218 -3.37 -3.11 10.63
N ASN A 219 -4.58 -3.24 10.07
CA ASN A 219 -5.34 -4.47 10.10
C ASN A 219 -5.42 -5.09 11.52
N ASP A 220 -5.59 -4.25 12.53
CA ASP A 220 -5.58 -4.61 13.94
C ASP A 220 -6.99 -4.47 14.55
N ARG A 221 -7.41 -5.45 15.33
CA ARG A 221 -8.71 -5.52 16.02
C ARG A 221 -8.61 -5.22 17.51
N THR A 222 -7.49 -4.68 17.97
CA THR A 222 -7.33 -4.24 19.36
C THR A 222 -8.44 -3.25 19.72
N PRO A 223 -9.10 -3.41 20.90
CA PRO A 223 -10.09 -2.43 21.36
C PRO A 223 -9.49 -1.02 21.43
N VAL A 224 -10.22 -0.03 20.97
CA VAL A 224 -9.78 1.37 20.85
C VAL A 224 -9.26 1.95 22.17
N ASP A 225 -9.84 1.52 23.28
CA ASP A 225 -9.47 1.99 24.63
C ASP A 225 -8.13 1.41 25.13
N GLN A 226 -7.66 0.32 24.49
CA GLN A 226 -6.37 -0.32 24.78
C GLN A 226 -5.27 0.11 23.82
N PHE A 227 -5.62 0.84 22.75
CA PHE A 227 -4.68 1.30 21.74
C PHE A 227 -4.30 2.76 21.98
N ASP A 228 -3.01 3.04 21.99
CA ASP A 228 -2.49 4.42 22.05
C ASP A 228 -1.22 4.59 21.25
N VAL A 229 -0.94 5.84 20.87
CA VAL A 229 0.27 6.23 20.15
C VAL A 229 1.00 7.36 20.87
N SER A 230 2.31 7.44 20.67
CA SER A 230 3.16 8.49 21.20
C SER A 230 4.22 8.91 20.20
N GLY A 231 4.52 10.20 20.17
CA GLY A 231 5.53 10.75 19.28
C GLY A 231 5.69 12.25 19.48
N PRO A 232 6.73 12.84 18.89
CA PRO A 232 6.90 14.28 18.91
C PRO A 232 5.76 14.96 18.15
N PHE A 233 5.17 15.98 18.76
CA PHE A 233 4.14 16.81 18.15
C PHE A 233 4.61 18.28 18.19
N ASP A 234 5.59 18.58 17.33
CA ASP A 234 6.21 19.89 17.18
C ASP A 234 6.73 20.05 15.73
N PHE A 235 7.25 21.21 15.39
CA PHE A 235 7.78 21.49 14.05
C PHE A 235 9.27 21.85 14.10
N ALA A 236 9.99 21.51 13.01
CA ALA A 236 11.33 21.94 12.74
C ALA A 236 11.30 23.23 11.89
N ALA A 237 12.06 24.25 12.29
CA ALA A 237 12.07 25.53 11.59
C ALA A 237 13.02 25.58 10.37
N ASP A 238 13.95 24.61 10.28
CA ASP A 238 14.98 24.57 9.24
C ASP A 238 14.51 23.68 8.08
N LEU A 239 14.47 24.27 6.88
CA LEU A 239 14.13 23.59 5.64
C LEU A 239 15.30 23.76 4.65
N LYS A 240 15.74 22.65 4.03
CA LYS A 240 16.77 22.66 2.99
C LYS A 240 16.27 23.39 1.74
N PRO A 241 17.18 23.81 0.82
CA PRO A 241 16.78 24.39 -0.46
C PRO A 241 15.91 23.43 -1.30
N LEU A 242 14.97 23.98 -2.07
CA LEU A 242 14.08 23.23 -2.94
C LEU A 242 14.83 22.29 -3.90
N THR A 243 15.93 22.78 -4.50
CA THR A 243 16.77 22.04 -5.46
C THR A 243 17.33 20.73 -4.92
N ASP A 244 17.58 20.65 -3.61
CA ASP A 244 18.08 19.42 -2.96
C ASP A 244 16.99 18.34 -2.92
N PHE A 245 15.74 18.77 -2.72
CA PHE A 245 14.59 17.88 -2.73
C PHE A 245 14.22 17.42 -4.14
N GLU A 246 14.27 18.32 -5.14
CA GLU A 246 14.05 17.99 -6.56
C GLU A 246 15.05 16.94 -7.05
N GLN A 247 16.34 17.14 -6.80
CA GLN A 247 17.38 16.18 -7.18
C GLN A 247 17.18 14.84 -6.47
N SER A 248 16.89 14.89 -5.17
CA SER A 248 16.61 13.68 -4.39
C SER A 248 15.41 12.90 -4.92
N ALA A 249 14.36 13.59 -5.38
CA ALA A 249 13.16 12.96 -5.93
C ALA A 249 13.45 12.27 -7.28
N LEU A 250 14.21 12.91 -8.15
CA LEU A 250 14.62 12.29 -9.43
C LEU A 250 15.40 10.99 -9.23
N ASP A 251 16.20 10.90 -8.15
CA ASP A 251 17.03 9.74 -7.87
C ASP A 251 16.28 8.63 -7.11
N ALA A 252 15.27 9.00 -6.29
CA ALA A 252 14.67 8.08 -5.31
C ALA A 252 13.27 7.58 -5.70
N ARG A 253 12.54 8.28 -6.55
CA ARG A 253 11.11 7.95 -6.81
C ARG A 253 10.94 6.66 -7.60
N PRO A 254 10.21 5.67 -7.05
CA PRO A 254 10.01 4.39 -7.70
C PRO A 254 9.08 4.47 -8.93
N ASP A 255 8.08 5.36 -8.94
CA ASP A 255 7.19 5.58 -10.07
C ASP A 255 7.93 6.11 -11.31
N LEU A 256 8.87 7.05 -11.14
CA LEU A 256 9.73 7.52 -12.21
C LEU A 256 10.66 6.40 -12.70
N ARG A 257 11.20 5.60 -11.78
CA ARG A 257 12.03 4.43 -12.11
C ARG A 257 11.24 3.42 -12.95
N ALA A 258 9.99 3.11 -12.56
CA ALA A 258 9.10 2.23 -13.32
C ALA A 258 8.85 2.76 -14.75
N ALA A 259 8.63 4.07 -14.90
CA ALA A 259 8.44 4.69 -16.20
C ALA A 259 9.69 4.57 -17.11
N VAL A 260 10.89 4.74 -16.55
CA VAL A 260 12.15 4.53 -17.29
C VAL A 260 12.32 3.07 -17.70
N GLN A 261 12.05 2.12 -16.78
CA GLN A 261 12.10 0.67 -17.07
C GLN A 261 11.11 0.26 -18.16
N ALA A 262 9.95 0.90 -18.24
CA ALA A 262 8.96 0.65 -19.30
C ALA A 262 9.48 0.99 -20.71
N ILE A 263 10.39 1.97 -20.84
CA ILE A 263 11.06 2.26 -22.12
C ILE A 263 11.94 1.08 -22.52
N ASP A 264 12.68 0.48 -21.60
CA ASP A 264 13.58 -0.64 -21.92
C ASP A 264 12.76 -1.88 -22.29
N GLN A 265 11.67 -2.18 -21.58
CA GLN A 265 10.74 -3.25 -21.94
C GLN A 265 10.12 -3.01 -23.33
N ALA A 266 9.73 -1.79 -23.66
CA ALA A 266 9.21 -1.46 -24.98
C ALA A 266 10.25 -1.71 -26.10
N LYS A 267 11.54 -1.38 -25.86
CA LYS A 267 12.64 -1.70 -26.78
C LYS A 267 12.84 -3.20 -26.96
N THR A 268 12.79 -3.97 -25.88
CA THR A 268 12.89 -5.43 -25.93
C THR A 268 11.70 -6.04 -26.65
N ASN A 269 10.48 -5.55 -26.40
CA ASN A 269 9.28 -5.95 -27.13
C ASN A 269 9.38 -5.64 -28.65
N HIS A 270 9.99 -4.52 -28.99
CA HIS A 270 10.23 -4.20 -30.39
C HIS A 270 11.22 -5.19 -31.06
N LYS A 271 12.33 -5.53 -30.36
CA LYS A 271 13.26 -6.59 -30.84
C LYS A 271 12.52 -7.93 -31.01
N LEU A 272 11.66 -8.29 -30.06
CA LEU A 272 10.85 -9.51 -30.13
C LEU A 272 9.86 -9.46 -31.30
N ALA A 273 9.22 -8.33 -31.56
CA ALA A 273 8.36 -8.15 -32.73
C ALA A 273 9.13 -8.31 -34.07
N ILE A 274 10.39 -7.87 -34.15
CA ILE A 274 11.28 -8.11 -35.29
C ILE A 274 11.59 -9.59 -35.40
N ALA A 275 11.99 -10.24 -34.32
CA ALA A 275 12.32 -11.67 -34.30
C ALA A 275 11.10 -12.54 -34.68
N ASN A 276 9.90 -12.18 -34.21
CA ASN A 276 8.64 -12.85 -34.59
C ASN A 276 8.30 -12.70 -36.08
N GLY A 277 8.91 -11.76 -36.77
CA GLY A 277 8.85 -11.65 -38.21
C GLY A 277 9.64 -12.73 -38.99
N SER A 278 10.51 -13.48 -38.31
CA SER A 278 11.25 -14.61 -38.90
C SER A 278 10.43 -15.90 -38.83
N THR A 279 10.82 -16.87 -39.69
CA THR A 279 10.16 -18.17 -39.78
C THR A 279 10.80 -19.19 -38.82
N ASP A 280 9.96 -20.00 -38.17
CA ASP A 280 10.38 -21.11 -37.32
C ASP A 280 10.09 -22.42 -38.06
N PRO A 281 11.07 -23.30 -38.30
CA PRO A 281 10.86 -24.58 -38.93
C PRO A 281 10.24 -25.56 -37.91
N THR A 282 9.28 -26.36 -38.39
CA THR A 282 8.75 -27.53 -37.67
C THR A 282 9.38 -28.78 -38.26
N PHE A 283 10.03 -29.55 -37.44
CA PHE A 283 10.59 -30.88 -37.78
C PHE A 283 9.59 -31.94 -37.39
N SER A 284 9.28 -32.86 -38.30
CA SER A 284 8.39 -33.99 -38.01
C SER A 284 8.99 -35.31 -38.44
N ALA A 285 8.69 -36.35 -37.66
CA ALA A 285 9.02 -37.72 -37.96
C ALA A 285 7.80 -38.61 -37.70
N TRP A 286 7.46 -39.42 -38.70
CA TRP A 286 6.34 -40.33 -38.57
C TRP A 286 6.66 -41.72 -39.08
N TYR A 287 5.98 -42.68 -38.50
CA TYR A 287 5.97 -44.08 -38.96
C TYR A 287 4.59 -44.41 -39.47
N THR A 288 4.46 -45.07 -40.62
CA THR A 288 3.20 -45.51 -41.17
C THR A 288 3.21 -47.02 -41.26
N TYR A 289 2.21 -47.65 -40.69
CA TYR A 289 1.86 -49.07 -40.92
C TYR A 289 0.66 -49.14 -41.82
N ASN A 290 0.84 -49.72 -43.01
CA ASN A 290 -0.22 -49.93 -44.00
C ASN A 290 -0.58 -51.44 -44.07
N SER A 291 -1.82 -51.78 -43.74
CA SER A 291 -2.30 -53.16 -43.71
C SER A 291 -2.64 -53.69 -45.10
N SER A 292 -2.55 -52.84 -46.15
CA SER A 292 -2.82 -53.23 -47.54
C SER A 292 -1.56 -53.78 -48.25
N ASN A 293 -1.63 -54.99 -48.80
CA ASN A 293 -0.53 -55.59 -49.54
C ASN A 293 -0.25 -54.90 -50.91
N ASN A 294 -0.97 -53.82 -51.26
CA ASN A 294 -0.81 -53.10 -52.54
C ASN A 294 0.13 -51.89 -52.44
N ASN A 295 0.81 -51.67 -51.33
CA ASN A 295 1.76 -50.60 -51.21
C ASN A 295 3.12 -50.98 -51.84
N SER A 296 3.52 -50.32 -52.92
CA SER A 296 4.81 -50.53 -53.60
C SER A 296 6.02 -50.17 -52.74
N ASN A 297 5.84 -49.38 -51.69
CA ASN A 297 6.89 -48.94 -50.77
C ASN A 297 7.06 -49.83 -49.53
N GLY A 298 6.26 -50.94 -49.44
CA GLY A 298 6.25 -51.83 -48.30
C GLY A 298 5.16 -51.53 -47.24
N ILE A 299 5.00 -52.47 -46.31
CA ILE A 299 3.97 -52.41 -45.26
C ILE A 299 4.32 -51.39 -44.18
N GLN A 300 5.59 -51.07 -44.03
CA GLN A 300 6.14 -50.16 -42.95
C GLN A 300 7.01 -49.09 -43.61
N THR A 301 6.70 -47.82 -43.33
CA THR A 301 7.47 -46.70 -43.85
C THR A 301 7.81 -45.72 -42.74
N LEU A 302 8.99 -45.10 -42.83
CA LEU A 302 9.43 -43.98 -41.98
C LEU A 302 9.51 -42.74 -42.85
N GLY A 303 8.88 -41.65 -42.40
CA GLY A 303 8.90 -40.36 -43.09
C GLY A 303 9.50 -39.30 -42.20
N LEU A 304 10.18 -38.34 -42.84
CA LEU A 304 10.69 -37.11 -42.17
C LEU A 304 10.23 -35.91 -42.99
N SER A 305 9.85 -34.85 -42.30
CA SER A 305 9.56 -33.57 -42.95
C SER A 305 10.11 -32.37 -42.22
N VAL A 306 10.35 -31.33 -42.98
CA VAL A 306 10.62 -29.99 -42.44
C VAL A 306 9.59 -29.05 -43.08
N GLU A 307 8.73 -28.50 -42.21
CA GLU A 307 7.76 -27.48 -42.61
C GLU A 307 8.30 -26.11 -42.26
N VAL A 308 8.33 -25.19 -43.27
CA VAL A 308 8.79 -23.81 -43.10
C VAL A 308 7.68 -22.90 -43.61
N PRO A 309 7.01 -22.11 -42.73
CA PRO A 309 5.99 -21.17 -43.17
C PRO A 309 6.62 -20.06 -43.99
N LEU A 310 6.12 -19.84 -45.20
CA LEU A 310 6.59 -18.81 -46.13
C LEU A 310 5.90 -17.48 -45.79
N ARG A 311 6.64 -16.55 -45.21
CA ARG A 311 6.12 -15.23 -44.83
C ARG A 311 6.08 -14.27 -46.01
N ILE A 312 5.15 -14.48 -46.90
CA ILE A 312 4.99 -13.67 -48.14
C ILE A 312 4.17 -12.42 -47.84
N PHE A 313 3.07 -12.56 -47.09
CA PHE A 313 2.12 -11.49 -46.77
C PHE A 313 2.33 -10.91 -45.38
N ASP A 314 2.35 -11.76 -44.38
CA ASP A 314 2.56 -11.37 -43.00
C ASP A 314 4.02 -11.58 -42.57
N ARG A 315 4.73 -10.47 -42.36
CA ARG A 315 6.12 -10.38 -41.90
C ARG A 315 6.18 -9.70 -40.54
N ASN A 316 5.06 -9.69 -39.81
CA ASN A 316 4.87 -9.00 -38.53
C ASN A 316 5.03 -7.47 -38.62
N GLN A 317 4.75 -6.88 -39.80
CA GLN A 317 4.97 -5.46 -40.05
C GLN A 317 4.13 -4.55 -39.19
N GLY A 318 2.86 -4.93 -38.93
CA GLY A 318 1.97 -4.17 -38.07
C GLY A 318 2.48 -4.10 -36.63
N GLU A 319 2.89 -5.24 -36.09
CA GLU A 319 3.40 -5.33 -34.68
C GLU A 319 4.76 -4.62 -34.54
N LYS A 320 5.64 -4.71 -35.57
CA LYS A 320 6.89 -3.93 -35.62
C LYS A 320 6.61 -2.43 -35.53
N GLN A 321 5.64 -1.95 -36.30
CA GLN A 321 5.26 -0.53 -36.27
C GLN A 321 4.60 -0.15 -34.95
N ARG A 322 3.71 -0.99 -34.41
CA ARG A 322 3.06 -0.76 -33.13
C ARG A 322 4.07 -0.63 -31.99
N THR A 323 5.02 -1.57 -31.91
CA THR A 323 6.05 -1.57 -30.87
C THR A 323 7.06 -0.44 -31.00
N LEU A 324 7.31 0.04 -32.22
CA LEU A 324 8.12 1.24 -32.43
C LEU A 324 7.43 2.49 -31.90
N ILE A 325 6.12 2.65 -32.16
CA ILE A 325 5.32 3.75 -31.62
C ILE A 325 5.21 3.64 -30.09
N ASP A 326 5.18 2.42 -29.56
CA ASP A 326 5.14 2.19 -28.12
C ASP A 326 6.39 2.68 -27.37
N ILE A 327 7.56 2.62 -28.00
CA ILE A 327 8.80 3.23 -27.46
C ILE A 327 8.62 4.74 -27.32
N ASP A 328 8.17 5.42 -28.36
CA ASP A 328 7.94 6.87 -28.32
C ASP A 328 6.89 7.25 -27.29
N ARG A 329 5.81 6.46 -27.18
CA ARG A 329 4.78 6.65 -26.16
C ARG A 329 5.36 6.56 -24.74
N ASN A 330 6.18 5.57 -24.44
CA ASN A 330 6.79 5.40 -23.12
C ASN A 330 7.81 6.50 -22.81
N GLN A 331 8.51 7.04 -23.82
CA GLN A 331 9.38 8.22 -23.64
C GLN A 331 8.56 9.44 -23.22
N GLN A 332 7.44 9.73 -23.89
CA GLN A 332 6.57 10.85 -23.54
C GLN A 332 5.93 10.67 -22.15
N LEU A 333 5.55 9.43 -21.78
CA LEU A 333 5.05 9.14 -20.42
C LEU A 333 6.12 9.35 -19.37
N THR A 334 7.37 9.02 -19.65
CA THR A 334 8.49 9.27 -18.72
C THR A 334 8.76 10.77 -18.56
N ASP A 335 8.67 11.56 -19.64
CA ASP A 335 8.80 13.02 -19.55
C ASP A 335 7.64 13.64 -18.76
N ALA A 336 6.42 13.13 -18.92
CA ALA A 336 5.27 13.54 -18.11
C ALA A 336 5.44 13.16 -16.65
N ALA A 337 5.92 11.93 -16.35
CA ALA A 337 6.23 11.51 -14.99
C ALA A 337 7.29 12.40 -14.33
N ARG A 338 8.32 12.78 -15.07
CA ARG A 338 9.36 13.70 -14.58
C ARG A 338 8.80 15.10 -14.27
N ALA A 339 7.92 15.63 -15.11
CA ALA A 339 7.23 16.89 -14.84
C ALA A 339 6.33 16.80 -13.60
N GLN A 340 5.64 15.65 -13.41
CA GLN A 340 4.84 15.39 -12.21
C GLN A 340 5.71 15.35 -10.94
N VAL A 341 6.91 14.75 -11.00
CA VAL A 341 7.87 14.73 -9.88
C VAL A 341 8.18 16.15 -9.41
N PHE A 342 8.52 17.07 -10.32
CA PHE A 342 8.78 18.46 -9.97
C PHE A 342 7.55 19.14 -9.38
N GLY A 343 6.38 19.00 -10.00
CA GLY A 343 5.14 19.60 -9.49
C GLY A 343 4.75 19.12 -8.10
N ASP A 344 4.91 17.82 -7.81
CA ASP A 344 4.64 17.24 -6.49
C ASP A 344 5.60 17.80 -5.43
N VAL A 345 6.90 17.85 -5.74
CA VAL A 345 7.94 18.36 -4.82
C VAL A 345 7.73 19.84 -4.55
N ASP A 346 7.54 20.66 -5.59
CA ASP A 346 7.33 22.10 -5.46
C ASP A 346 6.11 22.42 -4.60
N SER A 347 5.00 21.73 -4.89
CA SER A 347 3.75 21.93 -4.15
C SER A 347 3.89 21.51 -2.67
N ALA A 348 4.50 20.36 -2.40
CA ALA A 348 4.71 19.88 -1.04
C ALA A 348 5.71 20.77 -0.27
N TYR A 349 6.77 21.23 -0.93
CA TYR A 349 7.75 22.15 -0.35
C TYR A 349 7.10 23.47 0.06
N GLU A 350 6.30 24.08 -0.81
CA GLU A 350 5.62 25.33 -0.50
C GLU A 350 4.63 25.17 0.66
N GLN A 351 3.96 24.04 0.78
CA GLN A 351 3.08 23.75 1.93
C GLN A 351 3.87 23.67 3.24
N VAL A 352 5.00 22.97 3.25
CA VAL A 352 5.87 22.88 4.44
C VAL A 352 6.38 24.27 4.80
N ARG A 353 6.91 25.04 3.84
CA ARG A 353 7.43 26.39 4.03
C ARG A 353 6.37 27.32 4.61
N SER A 354 5.17 27.32 4.03
CA SER A 354 4.06 28.14 4.50
C SER A 354 3.67 27.80 5.95
N ASN A 355 3.57 26.51 6.29
CA ASN A 355 3.26 26.11 7.66
C ASN A 355 4.37 26.53 8.66
N ILE A 356 5.63 26.44 8.29
CA ILE A 356 6.76 26.94 9.11
C ILE A 356 6.64 28.45 9.35
N GLU A 357 6.36 29.23 8.29
CA GLU A 357 6.21 30.68 8.40
C GLU A 357 5.02 31.06 9.30
N LEU A 358 3.92 30.35 9.23
CA LEU A 358 2.78 30.54 10.13
C LEU A 358 3.08 30.13 11.57
N LEU A 359 3.81 29.03 11.80
CA LEU A 359 4.09 28.49 13.13
C LEU A 359 5.12 29.30 13.91
N LYS A 360 6.12 29.91 13.23
CA LYS A 360 7.16 30.70 13.89
C LYS A 360 6.63 31.77 14.86
N PRO A 361 5.70 32.66 14.48
CA PRO A 361 5.17 33.66 15.41
C PRO A 361 4.33 33.07 16.53
N TYR A 362 3.61 31.95 16.29
CA TYR A 362 2.89 31.26 17.36
C TYR A 362 3.82 30.76 18.46
N LYS A 363 4.91 30.09 18.09
CA LYS A 363 5.91 29.55 19.04
C LYS A 363 6.70 30.66 19.72
N ALA A 364 7.03 31.73 19.00
CA ALA A 364 7.85 32.82 19.52
C ALA A 364 7.08 33.79 20.43
N GLN A 365 5.80 34.04 20.16
CA GLN A 365 5.11 35.17 20.82
C GLN A 365 3.62 34.90 21.12
N TYR A 366 2.80 34.47 20.16
CA TYR A 366 1.34 34.54 20.28
C TYR A 366 0.78 33.65 21.39
N ARG A 367 1.30 32.47 21.58
CA ARG A 367 0.85 31.56 22.65
C ARG A 367 1.13 32.13 24.04
N ASP A 368 2.32 32.66 24.27
CA ASP A 368 2.69 33.26 25.54
C ASP A 368 1.92 34.57 25.79
N GLN A 369 1.66 35.33 24.72
CA GLN A 369 0.87 36.55 24.83
C GLN A 369 -0.59 36.22 25.18
N ALA A 370 -1.21 35.25 24.50
CA ALA A 370 -2.55 34.82 24.81
C ALA A 370 -2.70 34.31 26.25
N THR A 371 -1.71 33.54 26.73
CA THR A 371 -1.63 33.08 28.11
C THR A 371 -1.55 34.23 29.09
N ARG A 372 -0.64 35.19 28.86
CA ARG A 372 -0.53 36.38 29.72
C ARG A 372 -1.80 37.22 29.75
N VAL A 373 -2.45 37.45 28.61
CA VAL A 373 -3.70 38.20 28.53
C VAL A 373 -4.78 37.48 29.34
N ARG A 374 -4.97 36.19 29.12
CA ARG A 374 -5.92 35.37 29.89
C ARG A 374 -5.68 35.49 31.39
N ASP A 375 -4.47 35.26 31.82
CA ASP A 375 -4.13 35.22 33.26
C ASP A 375 -4.27 36.60 33.91
N THR A 376 -3.87 37.65 33.22
CA THR A 376 -4.01 39.05 33.70
C THR A 376 -5.48 39.45 33.84
N VAL A 377 -6.29 39.18 32.79
CA VAL A 377 -7.74 39.52 32.81
C VAL A 377 -8.47 38.65 33.85
N THR A 378 -8.09 37.38 34.00
CA THR A 378 -8.62 36.49 35.00
C THR A 378 -8.35 37.04 36.42
N TYR A 379 -7.09 37.44 36.67
CA TYR A 379 -6.76 38.06 37.96
C TYR A 379 -7.55 39.35 38.21
N ALA A 380 -7.66 40.23 37.24
CA ALA A 380 -8.45 41.46 37.33
C ALA A 380 -9.93 41.16 37.58
N TYR A 381 -10.52 40.18 36.89
CA TYR A 381 -11.91 39.74 37.11
C TYR A 381 -12.12 39.20 38.54
N GLN A 382 -11.21 38.39 39.05
CA GLN A 382 -11.29 37.84 40.41
C GLN A 382 -11.29 38.93 41.50
N HIS A 383 -10.63 40.09 41.24
CA HIS A 383 -10.52 41.23 42.16
C HIS A 383 -11.48 42.38 41.82
N GLY A 384 -12.45 42.16 40.91
CA GLY A 384 -13.46 43.17 40.56
C GLY A 384 -12.95 44.27 39.62
N GLY A 385 -11.74 44.13 39.04
CA GLY A 385 -11.12 45.12 38.12
C GLY A 385 -11.41 44.88 36.64
N ALA A 386 -12.05 43.77 36.28
CA ALA A 386 -12.49 43.48 34.91
C ALA A 386 -13.94 42.97 34.91
N SER A 387 -14.63 43.16 33.80
CA SER A 387 -16.02 42.67 33.64
C SER A 387 -16.02 41.15 33.32
N LEU A 388 -17.17 40.49 33.52
CA LEU A 388 -17.37 39.10 33.07
C LEU A 388 -17.13 38.97 31.59
N MET A 389 -17.55 39.94 30.79
CA MET A 389 -17.37 39.90 29.32
C MET A 389 -15.89 39.95 28.93
N ASP A 390 -15.09 40.79 29.57
CA ASP A 390 -13.63 40.83 29.33
C ASP A 390 -12.97 39.50 29.65
N PHE A 391 -13.36 38.89 30.77
CA PHE A 391 -12.89 37.55 31.15
C PHE A 391 -13.26 36.49 30.12
N LEU A 392 -14.52 36.44 29.66
CA LEU A 392 -14.96 35.46 28.67
C LEU A 392 -14.28 35.65 27.31
N ASN A 393 -14.07 36.90 26.88
CA ASN A 393 -13.34 37.20 25.66
C ASN A 393 -11.88 36.73 25.75
N ALA A 394 -11.19 37.02 26.85
CA ALA A 394 -9.79 36.60 27.07
C ALA A 394 -9.65 35.07 27.09
N GLN A 395 -10.62 34.34 27.66
CA GLN A 395 -10.68 32.89 27.60
C GLN A 395 -10.88 32.36 26.18
N SER A 396 -11.82 32.96 25.44
CA SER A 396 -12.08 32.60 24.06
C SER A 396 -10.83 32.81 23.16
N ASP A 397 -10.19 33.97 23.28
CA ASP A 397 -8.98 34.32 22.53
C ASP A 397 -7.84 33.35 22.82
N TYR A 398 -7.62 33.01 24.09
CA TYR A 398 -6.61 32.02 24.50
C TYR A 398 -6.87 30.68 23.83
N ARG A 399 -8.10 30.16 23.89
CA ARG A 399 -8.48 28.88 23.29
C ARG A 399 -8.29 28.87 21.77
N VAL A 400 -8.73 29.93 21.09
CA VAL A 400 -8.57 30.06 19.63
C VAL A 400 -7.09 29.99 19.26
N VAL A 401 -6.22 30.72 19.97
CA VAL A 401 -4.78 30.72 19.70
C VAL A 401 -4.14 29.34 19.96
N GLN A 402 -4.46 28.68 21.06
CA GLN A 402 -3.91 27.37 21.38
C GLN A 402 -4.39 26.28 20.41
N LEU A 403 -5.68 26.28 20.08
CA LEU A 403 -6.23 25.32 19.11
C LEU A 403 -5.64 25.52 17.71
N ALA A 404 -5.54 26.78 17.27
CA ALA A 404 -4.93 27.11 15.97
C ALA A 404 -3.46 26.64 15.91
N TYR A 405 -2.71 26.78 16.99
CA TYR A 405 -1.34 26.25 17.06
C TYR A 405 -1.30 24.73 16.89
N LEU A 406 -2.15 23.98 17.60
CA LEU A 406 -2.19 22.51 17.48
C LEU A 406 -2.55 22.07 16.06
N GLN A 407 -3.55 22.71 15.46
CA GLN A 407 -3.95 22.45 14.07
C GLN A 407 -2.83 22.77 13.06
N LEU A 408 -2.11 23.87 13.25
CA LEU A 408 -0.96 24.23 12.40
C LEU A 408 0.19 23.24 12.55
N VAL A 409 0.47 22.71 13.76
CA VAL A 409 1.47 21.64 13.95
C VAL A 409 1.03 20.36 13.23
N GLY A 410 -0.24 19.96 13.34
CA GLY A 410 -0.79 18.82 12.59
C GLY A 410 -0.67 19.00 11.07
N ALA A 411 -1.01 20.19 10.58
CA ALA A 411 -0.88 20.55 9.17
C ALA A 411 0.59 20.50 8.69
N TYR A 412 1.53 21.02 9.50
CA TYR A 412 2.97 20.93 9.21
C TYR A 412 3.45 19.49 9.13
N LEU A 413 3.13 18.65 10.11
CA LEU A 413 3.55 17.24 10.12
C LEU A 413 2.96 16.44 8.95
N THR A 414 1.73 16.76 8.56
CA THR A 414 1.09 16.17 7.37
C THR A 414 1.78 16.64 6.09
N ALA A 415 2.09 17.95 5.98
CA ALA A 415 2.82 18.51 4.83
C ALA A 415 4.26 17.95 4.75
N ALA A 416 4.94 17.74 5.88
CA ALA A 416 6.24 17.08 5.94
C ALA A 416 6.16 15.63 5.44
N GLY A 417 5.12 14.90 5.83
CA GLY A 417 4.83 13.56 5.28
C GLY A 417 4.57 13.59 3.77
N GLN A 418 3.84 14.61 3.27
CA GLN A 418 3.61 14.81 1.84
C GLN A 418 4.91 15.11 1.09
N LEU A 419 5.83 15.87 1.66
CA LEU A 419 7.13 16.14 1.06
C LEU A 419 8.00 14.87 1.04
N ASN A 420 7.97 14.05 2.10
CA ASN A 420 8.63 12.74 2.11
C ASN A 420 8.07 11.83 1.01
N LEU A 421 6.75 11.80 0.83
CA LEU A 421 6.10 11.10 -0.27
C LEU A 421 6.56 11.64 -1.63
N ALA A 422 6.56 12.96 -1.83
CA ALA A 422 6.95 13.59 -3.10
C ALA A 422 8.42 13.33 -3.47
N VAL A 423 9.30 13.28 -2.48
CA VAL A 423 10.73 13.00 -2.66
C VAL A 423 11.03 11.50 -2.83
N GLY A 424 10.12 10.62 -2.37
CA GLY A 424 10.32 9.17 -2.44
C GLY A 424 11.12 8.56 -1.29
N ARG A 425 11.50 9.36 -0.29
CA ARG A 425 12.19 8.90 0.93
C ARG A 425 11.96 9.87 2.09
N GLU A 426 12.21 9.42 3.31
CA GLU A 426 12.10 10.26 4.49
C GLU A 426 13.24 11.31 4.51
N VAL A 427 12.88 12.58 4.36
CA VAL A 427 13.79 13.74 4.33
C VAL A 427 13.49 14.73 5.46
N ILE A 428 12.27 14.69 5.99
CA ILE A 428 11.84 15.40 7.20
C ILE A 428 11.29 14.36 8.17
N PRO A 429 11.76 14.29 9.41
CA PRO A 429 11.38 13.28 10.40
C PRO A 429 9.93 13.37 10.87
#